data_4a716fca7b5a51ab6e71aeabec4472f0
#
_entry.id   4a716fca7b5a51ab6e71aeabec4472f0
#
_cell.length_a   1.000
_cell.length_b   1.000
_cell.length_c   1.000
_cell.angle_alpha   90.00
_cell.angle_beta   90.00
_cell.angle_gamma   90.00
#
_symmetry.space_group_name_H-M   'P 1'
#
loop_
_entity.id
_entity.type
_entity.pdbx_description
1 polymer ?
#
loop_
_entity_poly.entity_id
_entity_poly.type
_entity_poly.pdbx_seq_one_letter_code
_entity_poly.pdbx_strand_id
1 'polypeptide(L)'
;TPDAAGRPDAPGAAAGAAGDGEPHDADAVAAAAGGGTSESGSAQGEAAVAAARTQLGTPYVWGGTQPGGFDCSGLTQWAYRQAGVEIPRTAEEQAVGRAVSAEELQPGDLAVWDGHVAMYAGDGQMIEAGDPVQTNPVRTSNMGMTFKGFYRPTG
;
A
#
# COMPACT_ATOMS: atom_id res chain seq x y z
N THR A 1 1.46 6.72 -20.26
CA THR A 1 1.77 6.42 -19.86
C THR A 1 2.50 6.44 -19.86
N PRO A 2 2.16 7.04 -20.24
CA PRO A 2 2.70 6.82 -19.84
C PRO A 2 3.39 6.92 -19.55
N ASP A 3 3.24 7.43 -19.65
CA ASP A 3 3.81 7.23 -19.02
C ASP A 3 4.39 7.20 -18.69
N ALA A 4 4.05 7.63 -19.14
CA ALA A 4 4.43 7.32 -18.51
C ALA A 4 5.05 7.22 -18.24
N ALA A 5 4.78 7.65 -18.65
CA ALA A 5 5.25 7.29 -18.08
C ALA A 5 5.89 7.10 -17.72
N GLY A 6 5.67 7.53 -18.03
CA GLY A 6 6.14 7.03 -17.37
C GLY A 6 6.81 7.02 -16.99
N ARG A 7 6.58 7.17 -17.28
CA ARG A 7 7.07 6.82 -16.68
C ARG A 7 7.80 6.55 -16.08
N PRO A 8 7.73 6.99 -16.27
CA PRO A 8 8.23 6.43 -15.39
C PRO A 8 8.83 6.35 -14.85
N ASP A 9 8.51 6.82 -15.20
CA ASP A 9 9.02 6.35 -14.38
C ASP A 9 9.45 6.50 -13.76
N ALA A 10 9.10 7.05 -14.27
CA ALA A 10 9.38 6.78 -13.43
C ALA A 10 9.83 6.95 -12.83
N PRO A 11 9.60 7.45 -13.16
CA PRO A 11 10.01 7.22 -12.18
C PRO A 11 10.34 7.29 -11.59
N GLY A 12 10.01 7.75 -12.01
CA GLY A 12 10.28 7.35 -11.26
C GLY A 12 10.64 7.52 -10.65
N ALA A 13 10.33 7.71 -11.18
CA ALA A 13 10.65 7.37 -10.42
C ALA A 13 11.12 7.41 -9.84
N ALA A 14 10.85 7.69 -10.21
CA ALA A 14 11.23 7.32 -9.40
C ALA A 14 11.71 7.34 -8.83
N ALA A 15 11.42 7.78 -9.20
CA ALA A 15 11.81 7.42 -8.43
C ALA A 15 12.25 7.39 -7.82
N GLY A 16 12.07 7.92 -8.05
CA GLY A 16 12.43 7.47 -7.31
C GLY A 16 12.88 7.54 -6.67
N ALA A 17 12.68 7.65 -7.08
CA ALA A 17 13.07 7.26 -6.36
C ALA A 17 13.53 7.17 -5.83
N ALA A 18 13.38 7.51 -6.21
CA ALA A 18 13.77 7.02 -5.57
C ALA A 18 14.20 6.88 -5.12
N GLY A 19 13.96 7.34 -5.42
CA GLY A 19 14.32 6.79 -4.92
C GLY A 19 14.77 6.80 -4.53
N ASP A 20 14.56 7.06 -4.80
CA ASP A 20 15.04 6.59 -4.25
C ASP A 20 15.47 6.51 -3.58
N GLY A 21 15.36 6.95 -4.14
CA GLY A 21 15.68 6.40 -3.44
C GLY A 21 16.06 6.49 -2.78
N GLU A 22 15.80 6.57 -2.78
CA GLU A 22 16.03 6.20 -2.00
C GLU A 22 16.26 6.07 -1.21
N PRO A 23 16.20 6.63 -1.66
CA PRO A 23 16.27 6.17 -0.74
C PRO A 23 16.48 6.13 -0.09
N HIS A 24 16.19 6.43 0.00
CA HIS A 24 16.28 5.91 0.94
C HIS A 24 16.54 5.71 1.62
N ASP A 25 16.45 6.09 1.19
CA ASP A 25 16.69 5.58 2.09
C ASP A 25 17.00 5.42 2.79
N ALA A 26 16.70 5.65 2.46
CA ALA A 26 16.85 5.28 3.43
C ALA A 26 17.08 4.99 4.02
N ASP A 27 16.76 5.22 3.92
CA ASP A 27 16.88 4.72 4.81
C ASP A 27 17.07 4.19 5.39
N ALA A 28 16.76 4.45 4.87
CA ALA A 28 16.86 3.80 5.70
C ALA A 28 17.18 3.33 6.21
N VAL A 29 17.03 3.59 6.04
CA VAL A 29 17.41 3.09 6.91
C VAL A 29 17.66 2.63 7.72
N ALA A 30 17.37 2.96 7.71
CA ALA A 30 17.80 2.67 8.67
C ALA A 30 17.60 1.81 9.37
N ALA A 31 17.20 1.80 9.15
CA ALA A 31 16.88 1.11 9.85
C ALA A 31 17.23 0.15 10.26
N ALA A 32 17.48 -0.07 9.82
CA ALA A 32 17.82 -1.07 10.19
C ALA A 32 18.27 -1.33 11.27
N ALA A 33 18.46 -0.73 11.46
CA ALA A 33 18.99 -0.98 12.39
C ALA A 33 18.54 -1.76 13.26
N GLY A 34 18.59 -1.84 13.80
CA GLY A 34 18.36 -2.58 14.71
C GLY A 34 17.31 -3.22 14.84
N GLY A 35 16.69 -2.94 14.36
CA GLY A 35 15.75 -3.46 14.68
C GLY A 35 15.30 -4.69 14.46
N GLY A 36 15.32 -5.15 13.88
CA GLY A 36 14.71 -6.34 13.66
C GLY A 36 13.64 -6.25 12.72
N THR A 37 12.95 -7.32 12.55
CA THR A 37 11.93 -7.43 11.54
C THR A 37 10.80 -6.46 11.72
N SER A 38 10.39 -6.14 12.95
CA SER A 38 9.28 -5.23 13.12
C SER A 38 9.63 -3.82 12.69
N GLU A 39 10.85 -3.40 12.94
CA GLU A 39 11.31 -2.11 12.45
C GLU A 39 11.41 -2.08 10.94
N SER A 40 11.94 -3.14 10.37
CA SER A 40 12.04 -3.30 8.93
C SER A 40 10.66 -3.33 8.29
N GLY A 41 9.74 -4.07 8.90
CA GLY A 41 8.37 -4.15 8.42
C GLY A 41 7.66 -2.80 8.48
N SER A 42 7.91 -2.04 9.54
CA SER A 42 7.33 -0.72 9.67
C SER A 42 7.83 0.23 8.58
N ALA A 43 9.13 0.19 8.30
CA ALA A 43 9.69 1.01 7.24
C ALA A 43 9.10 0.64 5.88
N GLN A 44 8.92 -0.65 5.63
CA GLN A 44 8.32 -1.11 4.38
C GLN A 44 6.85 -0.69 4.29
N GLY A 45 6.12 -0.77 5.40
CA GLY A 45 4.74 -0.32 5.44
C GLY A 45 4.63 1.17 5.13
N GLU A 46 5.50 1.97 5.72
CA GLU A 46 5.50 3.40 5.45
C GLU A 46 5.89 3.71 4.00
N ALA A 47 6.84 2.95 3.45
CA ALA A 47 7.21 3.12 2.05
C ALA A 47 6.05 2.77 1.13
N ALA A 48 5.29 1.73 1.46
CA ALA A 48 4.11 1.37 0.67
C ALA A 48 3.06 2.48 0.73
N VAL A 49 2.84 3.07 1.90
CA VAL A 49 1.92 4.19 2.03
C VAL A 49 2.39 5.37 1.20
N ALA A 50 3.68 5.69 1.25
CA ALA A 50 4.21 6.80 0.46
C ALA A 50 3.99 6.57 -1.03
N ALA A 51 4.20 5.33 -1.49
CA ALA A 51 3.95 5.00 -2.89
C ALA A 51 2.47 5.16 -3.24
N ALA A 52 1.58 4.66 -2.38
CA ALA A 52 0.14 4.78 -2.63
C ALA A 52 -0.30 6.25 -2.68
N ARG A 53 0.28 7.10 -1.84
CA ARG A 53 -0.07 8.52 -1.83
C ARG A 53 0.26 9.21 -3.15
N THR A 54 1.28 8.74 -3.87
CA THR A 54 1.60 9.32 -5.17
C THR A 54 0.51 9.06 -6.19
N GLN A 55 -0.38 8.12 -5.91
CA GLN A 55 -1.41 7.71 -6.85
C GLN A 55 -2.80 8.27 -6.50
N LEU A 56 -2.89 9.12 -5.49
CA LEU A 56 -4.17 9.77 -5.18
C LEU A 56 -4.69 10.50 -6.42
N GLY A 57 -5.96 10.31 -6.71
CA GLY A 57 -6.57 10.89 -7.89
C GLY A 57 -6.52 10.01 -9.14
N THR A 58 -5.82 8.89 -9.09
CA THR A 58 -5.76 7.98 -10.24
C THR A 58 -7.12 7.31 -10.44
N PRO A 59 -7.59 7.18 -11.68
CA PRO A 59 -8.89 6.55 -11.93
C PRO A 59 -8.92 5.09 -11.53
N TYR A 60 -10.11 4.62 -11.14
CA TYR A 60 -10.33 3.20 -10.93
C TYR A 60 -10.39 2.50 -12.29
N VAL A 61 -9.63 1.41 -12.43
CA VAL A 61 -9.66 0.58 -13.64
C VAL A 61 -9.78 -0.86 -13.19
N TRP A 62 -10.83 -1.53 -13.63
CA TRP A 62 -11.05 -2.93 -13.28
C TRP A 62 -9.86 -3.77 -13.77
N GLY A 63 -9.27 -4.53 -12.85
CA GLY A 63 -8.06 -5.31 -13.16
C GLY A 63 -6.79 -4.50 -13.23
N GLY A 64 -6.82 -3.20 -12.90
CA GLY A 64 -5.67 -2.31 -13.02
C GLY A 64 -4.63 -2.56 -11.95
N THR A 65 -3.36 -2.55 -12.35
CA THR A 65 -2.23 -2.84 -11.46
C THR A 65 -1.08 -1.86 -11.61
N GLN A 66 -1.26 -0.76 -12.34
CA GLN A 66 -0.16 0.15 -12.68
C GLN A 66 -0.62 1.59 -12.57
N PRO A 67 0.33 2.53 -12.39
CA PRO A 67 0.00 3.95 -12.45
C PRO A 67 -0.79 4.27 -13.72
N GLY A 68 -1.84 5.06 -13.55
CA GLY A 68 -2.78 5.35 -14.61
C GLY A 68 -4.11 4.67 -14.41
N GLY A 69 -4.15 3.57 -13.67
CA GLY A 69 -5.42 2.90 -13.35
C GLY A 69 -5.20 1.71 -12.44
N PHE A 70 -5.91 1.69 -11.32
CA PHE A 70 -5.80 0.62 -10.32
C PHE A 70 -7.17 0.09 -9.94
N ASP A 71 -7.25 -1.22 -9.66
CA ASP A 71 -8.33 -1.70 -8.81
C ASP A 71 -7.82 -1.74 -7.36
N CYS A 72 -8.66 -2.17 -6.41
CA CYS A 72 -8.33 -2.06 -5.00
C CYS A 72 -7.08 -2.85 -4.63
N SER A 73 -7.01 -4.10 -5.05
CA SER A 73 -5.88 -4.97 -4.74
C SER A 73 -4.68 -4.67 -5.63
N GLY A 74 -4.90 -4.15 -6.82
CA GLY A 74 -3.82 -3.71 -7.70
C GLY A 74 -3.04 -2.55 -7.10
N LEU A 75 -3.75 -1.61 -6.48
CA LEU A 75 -3.10 -0.48 -5.82
C LEU A 75 -2.21 -0.96 -4.67
N THR A 76 -2.75 -1.79 -3.78
CA THR A 76 -1.97 -2.26 -2.63
C THR A 76 -0.81 -3.14 -3.07
N GLN A 77 -1.02 -3.99 -4.06
CA GLN A 77 0.05 -4.84 -4.58
C GLN A 77 1.17 -3.98 -5.18
N TRP A 78 0.80 -3.00 -6.01
CA TRP A 78 1.78 -2.11 -6.61
C TRP A 78 2.55 -1.32 -5.55
N ALA A 79 1.83 -0.78 -4.56
CA ALA A 79 2.45 0.03 -3.52
C ALA A 79 3.46 -0.78 -2.72
N TYR A 80 3.10 -2.01 -2.33
CA TYR A 80 4.04 -2.86 -1.62
C TYR A 80 5.22 -3.28 -2.50
N ARG A 81 5.00 -3.47 -3.79
CA ARG A 81 6.10 -3.78 -4.70
C ARG A 81 7.11 -2.63 -4.74
N GLN A 82 6.65 -1.39 -4.67
CA GLN A 82 7.55 -0.24 -4.60
C GLN A 82 8.38 -0.26 -3.32
N ALA A 83 7.87 -0.88 -2.27
CA ALA A 83 8.58 -1.03 -1.00
C ALA A 83 9.42 -2.31 -0.96
N GLY A 84 9.46 -3.07 -2.05
CA GLY A 84 10.25 -4.30 -2.11
C GLY A 84 9.55 -5.53 -1.56
N VAL A 85 8.23 -5.48 -1.42
CA VAL A 85 7.47 -6.57 -0.83
C VAL A 85 6.46 -7.08 -1.85
N GLU A 86 6.44 -8.41 -2.06
CA GLU A 86 5.45 -9.04 -2.92
C GLU A 86 4.28 -9.52 -2.08
N ILE A 87 3.07 -9.13 -2.47
CA ILE A 87 1.85 -9.64 -1.83
C ILE A 87 0.94 -10.19 -2.92
N PRO A 88 0.01 -11.07 -2.55
CA PRO A 88 -0.85 -11.70 -3.56
C PRO A 88 -1.71 -10.69 -4.33
N ARG A 89 -2.26 -11.13 -5.45
CA ARG A 89 -2.95 -10.25 -6.40
C ARG A 89 -4.37 -9.88 -5.97
N THR A 90 -5.12 -10.80 -5.37
CA THR A 90 -6.53 -10.52 -5.08
C THR A 90 -6.70 -9.98 -3.67
N ALA A 91 -7.80 -9.24 -3.46
CA ALA A 91 -8.07 -8.65 -2.15
C ALA A 91 -8.10 -9.72 -1.06
N GLU A 92 -8.85 -10.80 -1.27
CA GLU A 92 -8.98 -11.86 -0.27
C GLU A 92 -7.65 -12.51 0.05
N GLU A 93 -6.80 -12.67 -0.96
CA GLU A 93 -5.50 -13.30 -0.74
C GLU A 93 -4.51 -12.38 -0.03
N GLN A 94 -4.80 -11.09 0.04
CA GLN A 94 -3.93 -10.15 0.73
C GLN A 94 -4.11 -10.19 2.25
N ALA A 95 -5.00 -11.03 2.76
CA ALA A 95 -5.10 -11.30 4.19
C ALA A 95 -3.95 -12.20 4.60
N VAL A 96 -2.74 -11.67 4.57
CA VAL A 96 -1.50 -12.43 4.79
C VAL A 96 -0.64 -11.74 5.82
N GLY A 97 0.29 -12.48 6.38
CA GLY A 97 1.17 -11.98 7.41
C GLY A 97 0.49 -12.04 8.75
N ARG A 98 0.74 -11.04 9.59
CA ARG A 98 0.23 -11.05 10.95
C ARG A 98 -1.11 -10.32 11.02
N ALA A 99 -2.11 -10.96 11.63
CA ALA A 99 -3.37 -10.29 11.93
C ALA A 99 -3.15 -9.29 13.05
N VAL A 100 -3.71 -8.09 12.92
CA VAL A 100 -3.56 -7.04 13.93
C VAL A 100 -4.94 -6.50 14.31
N SER A 101 -5.04 -5.96 15.52
CA SER A 101 -6.27 -5.31 15.95
C SER A 101 -6.32 -3.88 15.50
N ALA A 102 -7.51 -3.27 15.58
CA ALA A 102 -7.66 -1.86 15.23
C ALA A 102 -6.76 -0.95 16.06
N GLU A 103 -6.51 -1.32 17.32
CA GLU A 103 -5.65 -0.55 18.20
C GLU A 103 -4.19 -0.66 17.85
N GLU A 104 -3.81 -1.67 17.09
CA GLU A 104 -2.41 -1.91 16.72
C GLU A 104 -2.07 -1.40 15.33
N LEU A 105 -3.01 -0.77 14.64
CA LEU A 105 -2.80 -0.37 13.24
C LEU A 105 -1.56 0.51 13.08
N GLN A 106 -0.78 0.20 12.06
CA GLN A 106 0.38 0.97 11.66
C GLN A 106 0.30 1.22 10.15
N PRO A 107 0.91 2.31 9.66
CA PRO A 107 0.89 2.59 8.22
C PRO A 107 1.36 1.39 7.41
N GLY A 108 0.60 1.06 6.39
CA GLY A 108 0.86 -0.10 5.54
C GLY A 108 0.00 -1.30 5.87
N ASP A 109 -0.62 -1.35 7.05
CA ASP A 109 -1.53 -2.44 7.37
C ASP A 109 -2.71 -2.42 6.41
N LEU A 110 -3.23 -3.60 6.10
CA LEU A 110 -4.30 -3.75 5.12
C LEU A 110 -5.60 -4.09 5.82
N ALA A 111 -6.65 -3.37 5.47
CA ALA A 111 -8.02 -3.74 5.85
C ALA A 111 -8.59 -4.57 4.71
N VAL A 112 -8.99 -5.79 5.00
CA VAL A 112 -9.35 -6.76 3.96
C VAL A 112 -10.80 -7.20 4.15
N TRP A 113 -11.54 -7.12 3.06
CA TRP A 113 -12.92 -7.63 2.95
C TRP A 113 -12.96 -8.66 1.82
N ASP A 114 -14.03 -9.42 1.79
CA ASP A 114 -14.31 -10.20 0.58
C ASP A 114 -14.63 -9.20 -0.53
N GLY A 115 -13.72 -9.08 -1.48
CA GLY A 115 -13.91 -8.22 -2.65
C GLY A 115 -13.33 -6.82 -2.55
N HIS A 116 -12.65 -6.47 -1.43
CA HIS A 116 -12.06 -5.14 -1.31
C HIS A 116 -10.86 -5.15 -0.35
N VAL A 117 -9.94 -4.24 -0.57
CA VAL A 117 -8.81 -4.04 0.35
C VAL A 117 -8.45 -2.56 0.35
N ALA A 118 -8.02 -2.06 1.51
CA ALA A 118 -7.56 -0.68 1.68
C ALA A 118 -6.31 -0.69 2.54
N MET A 119 -5.48 0.34 2.42
CA MET A 119 -4.21 0.43 3.15
C MET A 119 -4.30 1.52 4.21
N TYR A 120 -4.00 1.16 5.46
CA TYR A 120 -3.99 2.15 6.53
C TYR A 120 -2.83 3.13 6.31
N ALA A 121 -3.16 4.41 6.34
CA ALA A 121 -2.19 5.46 6.02
C ALA A 121 -1.70 6.22 7.24
N GLY A 122 -2.24 5.91 8.42
CA GLY A 122 -1.97 6.66 9.63
C GLY A 122 -3.08 7.66 9.91
N ASP A 123 -3.13 8.16 11.12
CA ASP A 123 -4.07 9.22 11.55
C ASP A 123 -5.52 8.87 11.29
N GLY A 124 -5.86 7.59 11.42
CA GLY A 124 -7.24 7.15 11.26
C GLY A 124 -7.74 7.13 9.83
N GLN A 125 -6.84 7.18 8.85
CA GLN A 125 -7.21 7.24 7.44
C GLN A 125 -6.69 6.01 6.69
N MET A 126 -7.41 5.66 5.62
CA MET A 126 -6.98 4.61 4.69
C MET A 126 -6.86 5.20 3.29
N ILE A 127 -5.97 4.62 2.49
CA ILE A 127 -5.89 4.89 1.06
C ILE A 127 -6.49 3.70 0.34
N GLU A 128 -7.39 3.94 -0.59
CA GLU A 128 -8.05 2.86 -1.32
C GLU A 128 -8.38 3.29 -2.73
N ALA A 129 -8.41 2.31 -3.62
CA ALA A 129 -8.82 2.58 -4.99
C ALA A 129 -10.34 2.60 -5.03
N GLY A 130 -10.87 3.80 -5.09
CA GLY A 130 -12.23 4.05 -5.51
C GLY A 130 -12.13 4.71 -6.87
N ASP A 131 -13.07 5.50 -7.21
CA ASP A 131 -12.98 6.27 -8.46
C ASP A 131 -13.06 7.75 -8.11
N PRO A 132 -11.92 8.37 -7.86
CA PRO A 132 -10.53 7.90 -8.01
C PRO A 132 -9.95 7.27 -6.73
N VAL A 133 -8.68 6.94 -6.77
CA VAL A 133 -7.90 6.59 -5.58
C VAL A 133 -8.00 7.73 -4.59
N GLN A 134 -8.31 7.42 -3.34
CA GLN A 134 -8.68 8.44 -2.35
C GLN A 134 -8.37 7.99 -0.94
N THR A 135 -8.41 8.93 -0.01
CA THR A 135 -8.33 8.61 1.42
C THR A 135 -9.71 8.66 2.02
N ASN A 136 -9.96 7.79 2.99
CA ASN A 136 -11.22 7.73 3.73
C ASN A 136 -10.94 7.30 5.16
N PRO A 137 -11.82 7.63 6.10
CA PRO A 137 -11.63 7.16 7.48
C PRO A 137 -11.62 5.64 7.56
N VAL A 138 -10.86 5.12 8.51
CA VAL A 138 -10.83 3.68 8.78
C VAL A 138 -12.25 3.20 9.10
N ARG A 139 -12.60 2.07 8.50
CA ARG A 139 -13.91 1.45 8.74
C ARG A 139 -13.76 -0.08 8.61
N THR A 140 -14.74 -0.80 9.12
CA THR A 140 -14.81 -2.26 8.95
C THR A 140 -16.01 -2.68 8.12
N SER A 141 -16.90 -1.75 7.78
CA SER A 141 -18.03 -2.03 6.91
C SER A 141 -17.73 -1.53 5.50
N ASN A 142 -18.20 -2.25 4.51
CA ASN A 142 -18.04 -1.84 3.11
C ASN A 142 -19.12 -2.51 2.27
N MET A 143 -20.25 -1.82 2.09
CA MET A 143 -21.32 -2.24 1.17
C MET A 143 -21.74 -3.70 1.36
N GLY A 144 -21.85 -4.14 2.60
CA GLY A 144 -22.31 -5.52 2.90
C GLY A 144 -21.26 -6.60 2.71
N MET A 145 -20.04 -6.23 2.33
CA MET A 145 -18.96 -7.21 2.21
C MET A 145 -18.52 -7.70 3.58
N THR A 146 -18.13 -8.97 3.65
CA THR A 146 -17.62 -9.55 4.89
C THR A 146 -16.23 -9.00 5.18
N PHE A 147 -16.05 -8.43 6.37
CA PHE A 147 -14.75 -7.94 6.80
C PHE A 147 -13.90 -9.10 7.31
N LYS A 148 -12.71 -9.27 6.75
CA LYS A 148 -11.81 -10.38 7.11
C LYS A 148 -10.79 -10.00 8.17
N GLY A 149 -10.59 -8.72 8.42
CA GLY A 149 -9.66 -8.24 9.45
C GLY A 149 -8.60 -7.31 8.90
N PHE A 150 -7.74 -6.88 9.83
CA PHE A 150 -6.57 -6.08 9.46
C PHE A 150 -5.34 -6.98 9.47
N TYR A 151 -4.45 -6.80 8.50
CA TYR A 151 -3.28 -7.67 8.35
C TYR A 151 -2.04 -6.85 8.05
N ARG A 152 -0.91 -7.34 8.56
CA ARG A 152 0.40 -6.71 8.32
C ARG A 152 1.24 -7.67 7.51
N PRO A 153 1.35 -7.46 6.19
CA PRO A 153 2.07 -8.41 5.33
C PRO A 153 3.54 -8.55 5.70
N THR A 154 4.12 -7.53 6.31
CA THR A 154 5.54 -7.52 6.66
C THR A 154 5.81 -7.99 8.07
N GLY A 155 4.80 -8.21 8.82
CA GLY A 155 4.97 -8.51 10.22
C GLY A 155 4.61 -9.83 10.68
#